data_e2d4aa31588d178c3ce1bb3df7c9c045
#
_entry.id   e2d4aa31588d178c3ce1bb3df7c9c045
#
_cell.length_a   1.000
_cell.length_b   1.000
_cell.length_c   1.000
_cell.angle_alpha   90.00
_cell.angle_beta   90.00
_cell.angle_gamma   90.00
#
_symmetry.space_group_name_H-M   'P 1'
#
loop_
_entity.id
_entity.type
_entity.pdbx_description
1 polymer ?
#
loop_
_entity_poly.entity_id
_entity_poly.type
_entity_poly.pdbx_seq_one_letter_code
_entity_poly.pdbx_strand_id
1 'polypeptide(L)'
;MSNQKNAYAKLMNRYDDVLTGRRWWSWLYMHGIWHTDDNQIAREVLATLPDDFSGKLLDVPIGTAVFTHQKYSLLKQARIVGLDYSPQMLEITRARYNGKIPHNLELVQGDVGALPFEDATFDAVLSMNGIHVFPDKERALSEMYRVLKPGGIFFGCLYVKGMRPVADWFARNILEKKGFFMPPYFIPTEFYERLTALYGSEVEVKAPCSVATFRCTKR
;
A
#
# COMPACT_ATOMS: atom_id res chain seq x y z
N MET A 1 -19.17 19.16 14.98
CA MET A 1 -18.66 17.83 14.55
C MET A 1 -18.98 17.48 13.09
N SER A 2 -20.08 17.94 12.47
CA SER A 2 -20.41 17.65 11.05
C SER A 2 -19.52 18.36 10.02
N ASN A 3 -19.07 19.58 10.31
CA ASN A 3 -18.29 20.39 9.35
C ASN A 3 -16.83 19.90 9.17
N GLN A 4 -16.20 19.33 10.20
CA GLN A 4 -14.87 18.74 10.10
C GLN A 4 -14.90 17.41 9.31
N LYS A 5 -15.92 16.56 9.51
CA LYS A 5 -16.08 15.31 8.73
C LYS A 5 -16.26 15.61 7.23
N ASN A 6 -17.01 16.65 6.87
CA ASN A 6 -17.21 17.05 5.48
C ASN A 6 -15.97 17.67 4.82
N ALA A 7 -15.17 18.42 5.58
CA ALA A 7 -13.91 18.97 5.09
C ALA A 7 -12.85 17.88 4.84
N TYR A 8 -12.78 16.88 5.73
CA TYR A 8 -11.88 15.75 5.59
C TYR A 8 -12.29 14.83 4.43
N ALA A 9 -13.59 14.53 4.28
CA ALA A 9 -14.11 13.76 3.13
C ALA A 9 -13.83 14.46 1.79
N LYS A 10 -13.94 15.80 1.72
CA LYS A 10 -13.57 16.59 0.53
C LYS A 10 -12.08 16.57 0.23
N LEU A 11 -11.22 16.59 1.28
CA LEU A 11 -9.77 16.50 1.13
C LEU A 11 -9.35 15.11 0.63
N MET A 12 -10.01 14.06 1.11
CA MET A 12 -9.73 12.67 0.77
C MET A 12 -10.26 12.27 -0.61
N ASN A 13 -11.43 12.79 -1.04
CA ASN A 13 -11.87 12.67 -2.43
C ASN A 13 -10.86 13.34 -3.39
N ARG A 14 -10.21 14.43 -2.97
CA ARG A 14 -9.08 15.01 -3.70
C ARG A 14 -7.84 14.12 -3.70
N TYR A 15 -7.58 13.38 -2.62
CA TYR A 15 -6.46 12.45 -2.53
C TYR A 15 -6.64 11.28 -3.51
N ASP A 16 -7.82 10.67 -3.54
CA ASP A 16 -8.15 9.62 -4.52
C ASP A 16 -8.10 10.13 -5.96
N ASP A 17 -8.58 11.36 -6.23
CA ASP A 17 -8.49 12.01 -7.54
C ASP A 17 -7.02 12.20 -7.97
N VAL A 18 -6.12 12.51 -7.04
CA VAL A 18 -4.68 12.61 -7.29
C VAL A 18 -4.11 11.26 -7.67
N LEU A 19 -4.40 10.20 -6.90
CA LEU A 19 -3.85 8.87 -7.10
C LEU A 19 -4.38 8.18 -8.37
N THR A 20 -5.65 8.43 -8.73
CA THR A 20 -6.29 7.72 -9.85
C THR A 20 -6.20 8.45 -11.19
N GLY A 21 -5.62 9.65 -11.23
CA GLY A 21 -5.47 10.41 -12.47
C GLY A 21 -6.81 10.85 -13.13
N ARG A 22 -7.93 10.82 -12.38
CA ARG A 22 -9.28 11.11 -12.92
C ARG A 22 -9.48 12.53 -13.43
N ARG A 23 -8.66 13.48 -12.96
CA ARG A 23 -8.72 14.88 -13.40
C ARG A 23 -7.52 15.20 -14.30
N TRP A 24 -7.68 16.11 -15.28
CA TRP A 24 -6.62 16.48 -16.21
C TRP A 24 -5.33 16.97 -15.51
N TRP A 25 -5.45 17.70 -14.39
CA TRP A 25 -4.30 18.16 -13.60
C TRP A 25 -3.66 17.02 -12.80
N SER A 26 -4.43 16.02 -12.33
CA SER A 26 -3.87 14.83 -11.68
C SER A 26 -3.18 13.91 -12.69
N TRP A 27 -3.69 13.83 -13.92
CA TRP A 27 -3.02 13.17 -15.02
C TRP A 27 -1.67 13.83 -15.33
N LEU A 28 -1.61 15.19 -15.41
CA LEU A 28 -0.37 15.94 -15.59
C LEU A 28 0.60 15.74 -14.40
N TYR A 29 0.07 15.68 -13.18
CA TYR A 29 0.82 15.42 -11.97
C TYR A 29 1.45 14.01 -12.00
N MET A 30 0.67 12.97 -12.31
CA MET A 30 1.15 11.60 -12.38
C MET A 30 2.16 11.42 -13.52
N HIS A 31 1.84 11.85 -14.73
CA HIS A 31 2.72 11.67 -15.90
C HIS A 31 3.88 12.66 -15.94
N GLY A 32 3.71 13.88 -15.47
CA GLY A 32 4.76 14.91 -15.47
C GLY A 32 5.80 14.72 -14.37
N ILE A 33 5.37 14.46 -13.14
CA ILE A 33 6.25 14.35 -11.96
C ILE A 33 6.72 12.91 -11.79
N TRP A 34 5.77 11.97 -11.70
CA TRP A 34 6.07 10.57 -11.32
C TRP A 34 6.41 9.69 -12.52
N HIS A 35 5.91 10.01 -13.71
CA HIS A 35 5.99 9.17 -14.92
C HIS A 35 5.38 7.79 -14.69
N THR A 36 4.30 7.72 -13.93
CA THR A 36 3.63 6.47 -13.55
C THR A 36 2.17 6.50 -13.96
N ASP A 37 1.61 5.34 -14.22
CA ASP A 37 0.18 5.08 -14.17
C ASP A 37 -0.09 4.19 -12.94
N ASP A 38 -0.52 4.82 -11.84
CA ASP A 38 -0.79 4.11 -10.60
C ASP A 38 -1.89 3.06 -10.76
N ASN A 39 -2.81 3.25 -11.70
CA ASN A 39 -3.84 2.24 -12.00
C ASN A 39 -3.22 1.02 -12.70
N GLN A 40 -2.23 1.22 -13.58
CA GLN A 40 -1.50 0.12 -14.20
C GLN A 40 -0.67 -0.61 -13.16
N ILE A 41 0.10 0.11 -12.34
CA ILE A 41 0.89 -0.48 -11.25
C ILE A 41 -0.01 -1.28 -10.30
N ALA A 42 -1.15 -0.71 -9.91
CA ALA A 42 -2.11 -1.40 -9.04
C ALA A 42 -2.63 -2.69 -9.67
N ARG A 43 -2.98 -2.68 -10.97
CA ARG A 43 -3.40 -3.90 -11.70
C ARG A 43 -2.29 -4.95 -11.71
N GLU A 44 -1.06 -4.58 -11.99
CA GLU A 44 0.09 -5.49 -12.01
C GLU A 44 0.36 -6.09 -10.63
N VAL A 45 0.36 -5.26 -9.57
CA VAL A 45 0.52 -5.72 -8.19
C VAL A 45 -0.60 -6.67 -7.79
N LEU A 46 -1.86 -6.32 -8.05
CA LEU A 46 -3.02 -7.13 -7.67
C LEU A 46 -3.17 -8.41 -8.50
N ALA A 47 -2.56 -8.49 -9.69
CA ALA A 47 -2.48 -9.72 -10.49
C ALA A 47 -1.61 -10.80 -9.81
N THR A 48 -0.79 -10.45 -8.81
CA THR A 48 -0.06 -11.42 -7.98
C THR A 48 -1.01 -12.35 -7.22
N LEU A 49 -2.23 -11.90 -6.88
CA LEU A 49 -3.26 -12.73 -6.28
C LEU A 49 -4.18 -13.27 -7.39
N PRO A 50 -4.24 -14.59 -7.60
CA PRO A 50 -5.20 -15.18 -8.53
C PRO A 50 -6.64 -14.94 -8.06
N ASP A 51 -7.61 -15.00 -8.97
CA ASP A 51 -9.02 -14.70 -8.65
C ASP A 51 -9.67 -15.76 -7.76
N ASP A 52 -9.10 -16.95 -7.71
CA ASP A 52 -9.50 -18.07 -6.84
C ASP A 52 -8.70 -18.14 -5.52
N PHE A 53 -7.92 -17.11 -5.21
CA PHE A 53 -7.19 -17.05 -3.95
C PHE A 53 -8.13 -17.22 -2.75
N SER A 54 -7.86 -18.21 -1.91
CA SER A 54 -8.69 -18.59 -0.76
C SER A 54 -7.99 -18.48 0.60
N GLY A 55 -6.76 -17.95 0.59
CA GLY A 55 -5.95 -17.75 1.79
C GLY A 55 -6.35 -16.52 2.62
N LYS A 56 -5.60 -16.28 3.68
CA LYS A 56 -5.72 -15.10 4.53
C LYS A 56 -4.76 -14.01 4.05
N LEU A 57 -5.30 -12.85 3.67
CA LEU A 57 -4.56 -11.68 3.18
C LEU A 57 -4.56 -10.58 4.24
N LEU A 58 -3.39 -10.00 4.50
CA LEU A 58 -3.25 -8.72 5.19
C LEU A 58 -2.97 -7.61 4.16
N ASP A 59 -3.77 -6.56 4.14
CA ASP A 59 -3.52 -5.31 3.40
C ASP A 59 -3.13 -4.20 4.39
N VAL A 60 -1.89 -3.72 4.31
CA VAL A 60 -1.33 -2.75 5.26
C VAL A 60 -0.38 -1.74 4.59
N PRO A 61 -0.74 -0.44 4.61
CA PRO A 61 -2.02 0.11 5.06
C PRO A 61 -3.08 -0.06 3.97
N ILE A 62 -4.33 -0.36 4.36
CA ILE A 62 -5.43 -0.45 3.40
C ILE A 62 -5.81 0.92 2.81
N GLY A 63 -5.52 2.01 3.54
CA GLY A 63 -5.83 3.36 3.11
C GLY A 63 -7.31 3.57 2.84
N THR A 64 -7.62 4.12 1.66
CA THR A 64 -8.98 4.33 1.16
C THR A 64 -9.52 3.13 0.36
N ALA A 65 -8.74 2.07 0.20
CA ALA A 65 -9.01 0.92 -0.68
C ALA A 65 -9.31 1.31 -2.15
N VAL A 66 -8.80 2.45 -2.63
CA VAL A 66 -9.10 2.99 -3.97
C VAL A 66 -8.73 2.01 -5.09
N PHE A 67 -7.65 1.27 -4.93
CA PHE A 67 -7.18 0.29 -5.91
C PHE A 67 -7.68 -1.13 -5.63
N THR A 68 -7.89 -1.47 -4.35
CA THR A 68 -8.10 -2.86 -3.90
C THR A 68 -9.56 -3.27 -3.79
N HIS A 69 -10.50 -2.30 -3.64
CA HIS A 69 -11.92 -2.59 -3.34
C HIS A 69 -12.61 -3.49 -4.37
N GLN A 70 -12.31 -3.34 -5.67
CA GLN A 70 -12.89 -4.17 -6.72
C GLN A 70 -12.38 -5.61 -6.62
N LYS A 71 -11.05 -5.78 -6.50
CA LYS A 71 -10.41 -7.09 -6.34
C LYS A 71 -10.95 -7.82 -5.12
N TYR A 72 -11.09 -7.15 -3.97
CA TYR A 72 -11.60 -7.75 -2.74
C TYR A 72 -13.04 -8.22 -2.84
N SER A 73 -13.85 -7.54 -3.63
CA SER A 73 -15.22 -7.96 -3.91
C SER A 73 -15.30 -9.24 -4.76
N LEU A 74 -14.25 -9.55 -5.52
CA LEU A 74 -14.15 -10.76 -6.35
C LEU A 74 -13.58 -11.96 -5.56
N LEU A 75 -12.65 -11.74 -4.64
CA LEU A 75 -11.99 -12.77 -3.83
C LEU A 75 -12.90 -13.36 -2.74
N LYS A 76 -14.02 -13.92 -3.12
CA LYS A 76 -15.07 -14.36 -2.17
C LYS A 76 -14.65 -15.45 -1.21
N GLN A 77 -13.62 -16.24 -1.55
CA GLN A 77 -13.12 -17.34 -0.72
C GLN A 77 -11.97 -16.92 0.20
N ALA A 78 -11.36 -15.76 -0.05
CA ALA A 78 -10.29 -15.19 0.76
C ALA A 78 -10.83 -14.65 2.09
N ARG A 79 -9.98 -14.61 3.11
CA ARG A 79 -10.19 -13.82 4.33
C ARG A 79 -9.24 -12.64 4.30
N ILE A 80 -9.78 -11.43 4.24
CA ILE A 80 -8.99 -10.21 4.06
C ILE A 80 -9.06 -9.39 5.33
N VAL A 81 -7.90 -9.00 5.85
CA VAL A 81 -7.77 -8.04 6.94
C VAL A 81 -7.13 -6.78 6.36
N GLY A 82 -7.87 -5.68 6.37
CA GLY A 82 -7.37 -4.37 6.01
C GLY A 82 -7.00 -3.58 7.26
N LEU A 83 -5.70 -3.35 7.48
CA LEU A 83 -5.21 -2.61 8.62
C LEU A 83 -4.79 -1.20 8.22
N ASP A 84 -5.17 -0.20 9.02
CA ASP A 84 -4.69 1.17 8.88
C ASP A 84 -4.53 1.82 10.27
N TYR A 85 -3.54 2.69 10.40
CA TYR A 85 -3.34 3.47 11.63
C TYR A 85 -4.43 4.55 11.79
N SER A 86 -4.90 5.10 10.67
CA SER A 86 -5.86 6.21 10.62
C SER A 86 -7.31 5.70 10.65
N PRO A 87 -8.10 5.99 11.69
CA PRO A 87 -9.51 5.66 11.71
C PRO A 87 -10.29 6.35 10.57
N GLN A 88 -9.81 7.52 10.12
CA GLN A 88 -10.42 8.24 9.00
C GLN A 88 -10.27 7.48 7.68
N MET A 89 -9.12 6.83 7.44
CA MET A 89 -8.92 5.97 6.27
C MET A 89 -9.87 4.78 6.28
N LEU A 90 -10.04 4.15 7.43
CA LEU A 90 -10.99 3.05 7.60
C LEU A 90 -12.45 3.49 7.38
N GLU A 91 -12.83 4.70 7.83
CA GLU A 91 -14.16 5.25 7.54
C GLU A 91 -14.39 5.49 6.04
N ILE A 92 -13.38 5.99 5.32
CA ILE A 92 -13.45 6.19 3.86
C ILE A 92 -13.56 4.84 3.15
N THR A 93 -12.78 3.86 3.58
CA THR A 93 -12.89 2.49 3.07
C THR A 93 -14.30 1.94 3.27
N ARG A 94 -14.91 2.09 4.46
CA ARG A 94 -16.32 1.70 4.69
C ARG A 94 -17.27 2.42 3.75
N ALA A 95 -17.09 3.73 3.55
CA ALA A 95 -17.92 4.54 2.66
C ALA A 95 -17.79 4.09 1.20
N ARG A 96 -16.60 3.64 0.76
CA ARG A 96 -16.37 3.12 -0.60
C ARG A 96 -17.23 1.90 -0.92
N TYR A 97 -17.51 1.08 0.09
CA TYR A 97 -18.43 -0.05 -0.02
C TYR A 97 -19.89 0.32 0.28
N ASN A 98 -20.26 1.62 0.25
CA ASN A 98 -21.60 2.11 0.60
C ASN A 98 -22.08 1.63 1.99
N GLY A 99 -21.16 1.48 2.92
CA GLY A 99 -21.42 0.97 4.27
C GLY A 99 -21.64 -0.56 4.35
N LYS A 100 -21.62 -1.27 3.23
CA LYS A 100 -21.79 -2.74 3.15
C LYS A 100 -20.46 -3.41 2.82
N ILE A 101 -19.58 -3.47 3.81
CA ILE A 101 -18.28 -4.15 3.66
C ILE A 101 -18.52 -5.60 3.28
N PRO A 102 -17.78 -6.17 2.29
CA PRO A 102 -17.86 -7.58 1.96
C PRO A 102 -17.61 -8.45 3.20
N HIS A 103 -18.32 -9.56 3.31
CA HIS A 103 -18.24 -10.48 4.46
C HIS A 103 -16.83 -11.07 4.66
N ASN A 104 -16.01 -11.08 3.63
CA ASN A 104 -14.65 -11.57 3.62
C ASN A 104 -13.60 -10.49 3.97
N LEU A 105 -14.01 -9.22 4.22
CA LEU A 105 -13.12 -8.11 4.58
C LEU A 105 -13.40 -7.65 6.02
N GLU A 106 -12.39 -7.71 6.86
CA GLU A 106 -12.35 -7.11 8.18
C GLU A 106 -11.47 -5.85 8.17
N LEU A 107 -11.92 -4.77 8.81
CA LEU A 107 -11.16 -3.52 8.95
C LEU A 107 -10.68 -3.36 10.39
N VAL A 108 -9.36 -3.29 10.55
CA VAL A 108 -8.68 -3.20 11.85
C VAL A 108 -7.89 -1.90 11.94
N GLN A 109 -8.07 -1.16 13.05
CA GLN A 109 -7.18 -0.05 13.36
C GLN A 109 -5.94 -0.59 14.09
N GLY A 110 -4.74 -0.25 13.60
CA GLY A 110 -3.50 -0.74 14.21
C GLY A 110 -2.25 -0.07 13.67
N ASP A 111 -1.15 -0.30 14.36
CA ASP A 111 0.19 0.14 13.96
C ASP A 111 0.90 -1.00 13.22
N VAL A 112 1.40 -0.71 12.04
CA VAL A 112 2.20 -1.67 11.26
C VAL A 112 3.49 -2.08 11.95
N GLY A 113 4.05 -1.19 12.81
CA GLY A 113 5.22 -1.49 13.63
C GLY A 113 4.94 -2.39 14.85
N ALA A 114 3.66 -2.72 15.11
CA ALA A 114 3.24 -3.61 16.19
C ALA A 114 1.92 -4.30 15.81
N LEU A 115 1.98 -5.18 14.79
CA LEU A 115 0.81 -5.84 14.24
C LEU A 115 0.14 -6.73 15.30
N PRO A 116 -1.18 -6.56 15.55
CA PRO A 116 -1.90 -7.31 16.58
C PRO A 116 -2.29 -8.73 16.12
N PHE A 117 -1.37 -9.41 15.44
CA PHE A 117 -1.56 -10.76 14.91
C PHE A 117 -0.42 -11.67 15.34
N GLU A 118 -0.71 -12.95 15.47
CA GLU A 118 0.27 -13.99 15.75
C GLU A 118 1.23 -14.20 14.59
N ASP A 119 2.37 -14.81 14.87
CA ASP A 119 3.34 -15.22 13.86
C ASP A 119 2.68 -16.16 12.84
N ALA A 120 3.15 -16.10 11.59
CA ALA A 120 2.69 -17.00 10.53
C ALA A 120 1.16 -17.08 10.39
N THR A 121 0.47 -15.95 10.47
CA THR A 121 -1.00 -15.87 10.40
C THR A 121 -1.51 -15.76 8.96
N PHE A 122 -0.78 -15.07 8.06
CA PHE A 122 -1.25 -14.71 6.73
C PHE A 122 -0.56 -15.50 5.63
N ASP A 123 -1.32 -15.89 4.61
CA ASP A 123 -0.81 -16.54 3.40
C ASP A 123 -0.24 -15.49 2.43
N ALA A 124 -0.73 -14.26 2.52
CA ALA A 124 -0.25 -13.13 1.73
C ALA A 124 -0.28 -11.83 2.54
N VAL A 125 0.70 -10.95 2.31
CA VAL A 125 0.75 -9.58 2.83
C VAL A 125 0.92 -8.63 1.66
N LEU A 126 0.02 -7.66 1.53
CA LEU A 126 0.07 -6.58 0.56
C LEU A 126 0.45 -5.28 1.25
N SER A 127 1.38 -4.53 0.66
CA SER A 127 1.62 -3.13 1.03
C SER A 127 1.64 -2.26 -0.22
N MET A 128 0.51 -1.61 -0.48
CA MET A 128 0.36 -0.75 -1.66
C MET A 128 0.53 0.71 -1.27
N ASN A 129 1.60 1.34 -1.75
CA ASN A 129 1.95 2.73 -1.43
C ASN A 129 2.08 3.01 0.09
N GLY A 130 2.43 1.99 0.88
CA GLY A 130 2.51 2.09 2.34
C GLY A 130 3.92 2.33 2.88
N ILE A 131 4.91 1.57 2.42
CA ILE A 131 6.24 1.52 3.05
C ILE A 131 6.90 2.91 3.17
N HIS A 132 6.75 3.77 2.17
CA HIS A 132 7.34 5.12 2.19
C HIS A 132 6.65 6.11 3.16
N VAL A 133 5.49 5.75 3.72
CA VAL A 133 4.77 6.56 4.72
C VAL A 133 4.96 6.05 6.15
N PHE A 134 5.55 4.87 6.34
CA PHE A 134 5.77 4.34 7.69
C PHE A 134 6.92 5.08 8.39
N PRO A 135 6.74 5.48 9.66
CA PRO A 135 7.79 6.17 10.42
C PRO A 135 9.00 5.27 10.68
N ASP A 136 8.77 4.02 11.03
CA ASP A 136 9.81 2.99 11.22
C ASP A 136 9.61 1.87 10.20
N LYS A 137 10.30 1.98 9.07
CA LYS A 137 10.20 1.04 7.96
C LYS A 137 10.80 -0.33 8.29
N GLU A 138 11.87 -0.34 9.07
CA GLU A 138 12.56 -1.56 9.48
C GLU A 138 11.65 -2.42 10.36
N ARG A 139 11.04 -1.80 11.34
CA ARG A 139 10.09 -2.45 12.22
C ARG A 139 8.85 -2.92 11.45
N ALA A 140 8.32 -2.10 10.57
CA ALA A 140 7.19 -2.47 9.71
C ALA A 140 7.50 -3.68 8.82
N LEU A 141 8.66 -3.70 8.14
CA LEU A 141 9.10 -4.84 7.33
C LEU A 141 9.27 -6.10 8.17
N SER A 142 9.85 -5.98 9.37
CA SER A 142 10.02 -7.12 10.30
C SER A 142 8.68 -7.67 10.78
N GLU A 143 7.71 -6.82 11.10
CA GLU A 143 6.37 -7.24 11.51
C GLU A 143 5.58 -7.90 10.37
N MET A 144 5.63 -7.33 9.16
CA MET A 144 5.01 -7.94 7.97
C MET A 144 5.64 -9.30 7.64
N TYR A 145 6.96 -9.44 7.83
CA TYR A 145 7.63 -10.73 7.72
C TYR A 145 7.18 -11.71 8.82
N ARG A 146 7.10 -11.27 10.08
CA ARG A 146 6.71 -12.10 11.22
C ARG A 146 5.35 -12.74 11.02
N VAL A 147 4.36 -11.93 10.64
CA VAL A 147 2.97 -12.40 10.50
C VAL A 147 2.71 -13.22 9.23
N LEU A 148 3.65 -13.21 8.27
CA LEU A 148 3.56 -14.00 7.04
C LEU A 148 3.96 -15.44 7.31
N LYS A 149 3.20 -16.42 6.79
CA LYS A 149 3.49 -17.84 6.87
C LYS A 149 4.72 -18.23 6.05
N PRO A 150 5.45 -19.30 6.41
CA PRO A 150 6.37 -19.94 5.47
C PRO A 150 5.64 -20.31 4.18
N GLY A 151 6.27 -20.05 3.03
CA GLY A 151 5.65 -20.19 1.70
C GLY A 151 4.71 -19.04 1.31
N GLY A 152 4.38 -18.15 2.25
CA GLY A 152 3.53 -16.99 1.99
C GLY A 152 4.23 -15.91 1.17
N ILE A 153 3.45 -15.04 0.54
CA ILE A 153 3.94 -13.99 -0.34
C ILE A 153 3.79 -12.59 0.27
N PHE A 154 4.85 -11.79 0.20
CA PHE A 154 4.81 -10.34 0.48
C PHE A 154 4.99 -9.59 -0.83
N PHE A 155 4.07 -8.70 -1.15
CA PHE A 155 4.07 -7.99 -2.43
C PHE A 155 3.46 -6.61 -2.31
N GLY A 156 3.75 -5.75 -3.28
CA GLY A 156 3.22 -4.39 -3.26
C GLY A 156 3.98 -3.42 -4.12
N CYS A 157 3.83 -2.13 -3.80
CA CYS A 157 4.59 -1.05 -4.41
C CYS A 157 4.89 0.06 -3.40
N LEU A 158 5.96 0.82 -3.70
CA LEU A 158 6.38 1.95 -2.88
C LEU A 158 7.11 2.99 -3.72
N TYR A 159 7.12 4.23 -3.23
CA TYR A 159 8.03 5.25 -3.75
C TYR A 159 9.48 4.89 -3.40
N VAL A 160 10.37 5.02 -4.40
CA VAL A 160 11.82 4.91 -4.26
C VAL A 160 12.49 6.19 -4.76
N LYS A 161 13.50 6.66 -4.01
CA LYS A 161 14.29 7.85 -4.39
C LYS A 161 15.37 7.51 -5.40
N GLY A 162 15.90 8.53 -6.07
CA GLY A 162 17.05 8.41 -6.96
C GLY A 162 16.71 8.06 -8.41
N MET A 163 15.44 7.82 -8.71
CA MET A 163 15.01 7.49 -10.07
C MET A 163 14.73 8.74 -10.91
N ARG A 164 14.15 9.78 -10.31
CA ARG A 164 13.81 11.04 -11.00
C ARG A 164 14.00 12.24 -10.07
N PRO A 165 14.90 13.18 -10.39
CA PRO A 165 15.16 14.35 -9.55
C PRO A 165 13.92 15.20 -9.25
N VAL A 166 13.00 15.32 -10.22
CA VAL A 166 11.75 16.08 -10.05
C VAL A 166 10.83 15.40 -9.03
N ALA A 167 10.68 14.08 -9.10
CA ALA A 167 9.87 13.31 -8.14
C ALA A 167 10.48 13.38 -6.73
N ASP A 168 11.80 13.27 -6.63
CA ASP A 168 12.52 13.37 -5.36
C ASP A 168 12.40 14.76 -4.73
N TRP A 169 12.50 15.80 -5.56
CA TRP A 169 12.29 17.18 -5.10
C TRP A 169 10.85 17.36 -4.58
N PHE A 170 9.86 16.85 -5.33
CA PHE A 170 8.45 16.95 -4.95
C PHE A 170 8.14 16.17 -3.69
N ALA A 171 8.63 14.92 -3.58
CA ALA A 171 8.49 14.10 -2.39
C ALA A 171 8.99 14.85 -1.15
N ARG A 172 10.22 15.36 -1.20
CA ARG A 172 10.87 16.05 -0.08
C ARG A 172 10.26 17.42 0.25
N ASN A 173 9.93 18.23 -0.76
CA ASN A 173 9.53 19.63 -0.53
C ASN A 173 8.02 19.81 -0.36
N ILE A 174 7.21 18.87 -0.83
CA ILE A 174 5.75 18.98 -0.81
C ILE A 174 5.13 17.88 0.04
N LEU A 175 5.39 16.60 -0.28
CA LEU A 175 4.68 15.50 0.36
C LEU A 175 5.16 15.24 1.79
N GLU A 176 6.46 15.32 2.03
CA GLU A 176 7.05 15.20 3.37
C GLU A 176 6.57 16.33 4.28
N LYS A 177 6.62 17.60 3.81
CA LYS A 177 6.14 18.76 4.58
C LYS A 177 4.63 18.70 4.91
N LYS A 178 3.85 17.97 4.12
CA LYS A 178 2.43 17.73 4.37
C LYS A 178 2.16 16.48 5.19
N GLY A 179 3.19 15.74 5.58
CA GLY A 179 3.07 14.51 6.35
C GLY A 179 2.55 13.30 5.55
N PHE A 180 2.57 13.38 4.22
CA PHE A 180 2.16 12.26 3.37
C PHE A 180 3.28 11.27 3.12
N PHE A 181 4.54 11.70 3.24
CA PHE A 181 5.73 10.89 3.08
C PHE A 181 6.63 11.04 4.30
N MET A 182 7.30 9.96 4.69
CA MET A 182 8.18 9.92 5.87
C MET A 182 9.57 9.43 5.48
N PRO A 183 10.63 10.26 5.62
CA PRO A 183 11.99 9.81 5.39
C PRO A 183 12.48 8.84 6.50
N PRO A 184 13.57 8.08 6.26
CA PRO A 184 14.33 7.97 5.02
C PRO A 184 13.61 7.15 3.94
N TYR A 185 13.95 7.40 2.66
CA TYR A 185 13.41 6.64 1.54
C TYR A 185 14.47 5.69 0.99
N PHE A 186 14.06 4.50 0.61
CA PHE A 186 14.92 3.55 -0.07
C PHE A 186 15.26 4.01 -1.49
N ILE A 187 16.48 3.70 -1.94
CA ILE A 187 16.77 3.53 -3.37
C ILE A 187 16.45 2.07 -3.75
N PRO A 188 16.27 1.76 -5.05
CA PRO A 188 15.88 0.39 -5.46
C PRO A 188 16.82 -0.70 -4.98
N THR A 189 18.15 -0.45 -5.00
CA THR A 189 19.16 -1.41 -4.56
C THR A 189 19.13 -1.65 -3.05
N GLU A 190 19.02 -0.60 -2.24
CA GLU A 190 18.88 -0.72 -0.78
C GLU A 190 17.61 -1.51 -0.41
N PHE A 191 16.51 -1.26 -1.11
CA PHE A 191 15.26 -1.97 -0.86
C PHE A 191 15.36 -3.45 -1.23
N TYR A 192 15.96 -3.77 -2.38
CA TYR A 192 16.23 -5.14 -2.80
C TYR A 192 17.11 -5.88 -1.77
N GLU A 193 18.23 -5.26 -1.34
CA GLU A 193 19.13 -5.83 -0.34
C GLU A 193 18.40 -6.09 0.99
N ARG A 194 17.56 -5.13 1.40
CA ARG A 194 16.78 -5.26 2.63
C ARG A 194 15.77 -6.41 2.56
N LEU A 195 15.06 -6.54 1.45
CA LEU A 195 14.16 -7.67 1.25
C LEU A 195 14.93 -9.00 1.17
N THR A 196 16.06 -9.02 0.49
CA THR A 196 16.90 -10.22 0.38
C THR A 196 17.44 -10.67 1.75
N ALA A 197 17.75 -9.75 2.64
CA ALA A 197 18.16 -10.07 4.01
C ALA A 197 17.05 -10.77 4.81
N LEU A 198 15.78 -10.45 4.54
CA LEU A 198 14.62 -11.05 5.22
C LEU A 198 14.11 -12.33 4.52
N TYR A 199 14.04 -12.33 3.19
CA TYR A 199 13.35 -13.36 2.40
C TYR A 199 14.32 -14.30 1.65
N GLY A 200 15.63 -14.02 1.66
CA GLY A 200 16.62 -14.80 0.90
C GLY A 200 16.54 -14.49 -0.60
N SER A 201 16.73 -15.51 -1.45
CA SER A 201 16.80 -15.35 -2.91
C SER A 201 15.44 -15.19 -3.61
N GLU A 202 14.33 -15.41 -2.92
CA GLU A 202 12.97 -15.35 -3.48
C GLU A 202 12.43 -13.92 -3.46
N VAL A 203 13.21 -12.97 -4.04
CA VAL A 203 12.91 -11.54 -4.07
C VAL A 203 12.96 -11.01 -5.49
N GLU A 204 11.90 -10.34 -5.89
CA GLU A 204 11.81 -9.60 -7.13
C GLU A 204 11.47 -8.13 -6.82
N VAL A 205 12.29 -7.20 -7.36
CA VAL A 205 12.04 -5.75 -7.28
C VAL A 205 12.20 -5.16 -8.67
N LYS A 206 11.18 -4.45 -9.14
CA LYS A 206 11.18 -3.72 -10.41
C LYS A 206 10.95 -2.24 -10.15
N ALA A 207 11.84 -1.39 -10.61
CA ALA A 207 11.76 0.06 -10.44
C ALA A 207 12.01 0.78 -11.77
N PRO A 208 11.06 0.73 -12.73
CA PRO A 208 11.22 1.44 -14.00
C PRO A 208 11.08 2.97 -13.85
N CYS A 209 10.57 3.44 -12.73
CA CYS A 209 10.32 4.84 -12.40
C CYS A 209 10.44 5.06 -10.88
N SER A 210 9.93 6.19 -10.37
CA SER A 210 9.97 6.50 -8.93
C SER A 210 9.02 5.65 -8.07
N VAL A 211 8.28 4.71 -8.66
CA VAL A 211 7.51 3.69 -7.93
C VAL A 211 8.07 2.32 -8.28
N ALA A 212 8.54 1.61 -7.26
CA ALA A 212 8.98 0.22 -7.38
C ALA A 212 7.82 -0.72 -7.05
N THR A 213 7.73 -1.81 -7.79
CA THR A 213 6.92 -2.99 -7.43
C THR A 213 7.83 -4.06 -6.88
N PHE A 214 7.31 -4.88 -5.98
CA PHE A 214 8.08 -5.98 -5.40
C PHE A 214 7.21 -7.20 -5.10
N ARG A 215 7.87 -8.36 -5.08
CA ARG A 215 7.30 -9.63 -4.65
C ARG A 215 8.38 -10.46 -3.97
N CYS A 216 8.05 -11.03 -2.82
CA CYS A 216 8.93 -11.91 -2.05
C CYS A 216 8.14 -13.14 -1.60
N THR A 217 8.83 -14.29 -1.46
CA THR A 217 8.26 -15.49 -0.84
C THR A 217 9.05 -15.80 0.45
N LYS A 218 8.35 -15.97 1.57
CA LYS A 218 8.95 -16.36 2.84
C LYS A 218 9.34 -17.84 2.80
N ARG A 219 10.58 -18.14 3.15
CA ARG A 219 11.06 -19.53 3.30
C ARG A 219 10.63 -20.14 4.63
#